data_0e93f806be193dec781bc72696e54325
#
_entry.id   0e93f806be193dec781bc72696e54325
#
_cell.length_a   1.000
_cell.length_b   1.000
_cell.length_c   1.000
_cell.angle_alpha   90.00
_cell.angle_beta   90.00
_cell.angle_gamma   90.00
#
_symmetry.space_group_name_H-M   'P 1'
#
loop_
_entity.id
_entity.type
_entity.pdbx_description
1 polymer ?
#
loop_
_entity_poly.entity_id
_entity_poly.type
_entity_poly.pdbx_seq_one_letter_code
_entity_poly.pdbx_strand_id
1 'polypeptide(L)'
;MKDEVKEQITAEIEAWEYMKNLPQEWHGFTFAKLMHEHGDMLDLYSYENAALRRSITIYYHDETKEYKLRMRTGLTEFCVIEYIYAKLNDFEDILQKRCENLLIAMAQFNAEHITSIVHDKKIMQWDYHKLVPETLEGFSLFISPDKPVRGINGSYIIFDYSDFPNQSNFIIYYNVFRDEFFGESRIFNIPEVSYAFDAHELQELIGKLELKLVSHMQSLRERINKGK
;
A
#
# COMPACT_ATOMS: atom_id res chain seq x y z
N MET A 1 13.82 17.64 -10.17
CA MET A 1 14.50 17.02 -11.36
C MET A 1 15.12 18.14 -12.20
N LYS A 2 16.19 17.86 -13.02
CA LYS A 2 16.76 18.85 -13.96
C LYS A 2 15.87 18.98 -15.19
N ASP A 3 15.72 20.20 -15.73
CA ASP A 3 14.86 20.48 -16.89
C ASP A 3 15.22 19.62 -18.11
N GLU A 4 16.51 19.47 -18.42
CA GLU A 4 16.98 18.64 -19.53
C GLU A 4 16.55 17.16 -19.41
N VAL A 5 16.61 16.60 -18.19
CA VAL A 5 16.16 15.21 -17.94
C VAL A 5 14.65 15.11 -18.09
N LYS A 6 13.91 16.10 -17.57
CA LYS A 6 12.47 16.16 -17.69
C LYS A 6 12.01 16.21 -19.15
N GLU A 7 12.65 17.06 -19.97
CA GLU A 7 12.38 17.16 -21.41
C GLU A 7 12.67 15.84 -22.13
N GLN A 8 13.81 15.20 -21.82
CA GLN A 8 14.18 13.91 -22.39
C GLN A 8 13.15 12.83 -22.05
N ILE A 9 12.81 12.68 -20.75
CA ILE A 9 11.83 11.68 -20.30
C ILE A 9 10.45 11.99 -20.88
N THR A 10 10.05 13.25 -20.94
CA THR A 10 8.77 13.64 -21.53
C THR A 10 8.70 13.21 -23.02
N ALA A 11 9.77 13.46 -23.80
CA ALA A 11 9.81 13.06 -25.20
C ALA A 11 9.76 11.52 -25.38
N GLU A 12 10.47 10.77 -24.51
CA GLU A 12 10.43 9.30 -24.49
C GLU A 12 9.02 8.78 -24.19
N ILE A 13 8.35 9.36 -23.20
CA ILE A 13 6.98 8.99 -22.79
C ILE A 13 5.94 9.38 -23.85
N GLU A 14 6.10 10.51 -24.56
CA GLU A 14 5.23 10.88 -25.67
C GLU A 14 5.33 9.89 -26.84
N ALA A 15 6.49 9.28 -27.04
CA ALA A 15 6.72 8.24 -28.05
C ALA A 15 6.27 6.85 -27.59
N TRP A 16 5.91 6.65 -26.33
CA TRP A 16 5.63 5.34 -25.75
C TRP A 16 4.26 4.79 -26.17
N GLU A 17 4.25 3.99 -27.23
CA GLU A 17 3.02 3.46 -27.85
C GLU A 17 2.26 2.47 -26.96
N TYR A 18 2.95 1.69 -26.10
CA TYR A 18 2.30 0.73 -25.22
C TYR A 18 1.24 1.41 -24.33
N MET A 19 1.59 2.51 -23.69
CA MET A 19 0.67 3.20 -22.78
C MET A 19 -0.53 3.83 -23.49
N LYS A 20 -0.38 4.21 -24.78
CA LYS A 20 -1.48 4.78 -25.59
C LYS A 20 -2.56 3.75 -25.92
N ASN A 21 -2.18 2.47 -25.94
CA ASN A 21 -3.05 1.36 -26.30
C ASN A 21 -3.69 0.65 -25.10
N LEU A 22 -3.40 1.08 -23.87
CA LEU A 22 -3.99 0.50 -22.67
C LEU A 22 -5.46 0.91 -22.50
N PRO A 23 -6.30 0.04 -21.89
CA PRO A 23 -7.70 0.36 -21.62
C PRO A 23 -7.84 1.59 -20.72
N GLN A 24 -8.81 2.46 -21.00
CA GLN A 24 -9.16 3.58 -20.11
C GLN A 24 -9.77 3.09 -18.79
N GLU A 25 -10.44 1.96 -18.82
CA GLU A 25 -10.99 1.25 -17.66
C GLU A 25 -10.45 -0.19 -17.64
N TRP A 26 -9.78 -0.59 -16.56
CA TRP A 26 -9.18 -1.92 -16.45
C TRP A 26 -9.40 -2.51 -15.06
N HIS A 27 -10.21 -3.57 -14.95
CA HIS A 27 -10.58 -4.21 -13.68
C HIS A 27 -11.12 -3.26 -12.60
N GLY A 28 -11.88 -2.22 -13.03
CA GLY A 28 -12.43 -1.20 -12.14
C GLY A 28 -11.45 -0.09 -11.75
N PHE A 29 -10.29 -0.04 -12.39
CA PHE A 29 -9.34 1.07 -12.27
C PHE A 29 -9.44 1.97 -13.50
N THR A 30 -9.48 3.28 -13.28
CA THR A 30 -9.49 4.30 -14.32
C THR A 30 -8.07 4.77 -14.63
N PHE A 31 -7.71 4.80 -15.91
CA PHE A 31 -6.43 5.25 -16.41
C PHE A 31 -6.33 6.77 -16.45
N ALA A 32 -5.15 7.30 -16.09
CA ALA A 32 -4.84 8.71 -16.26
C ALA A 32 -3.37 8.91 -16.65
N LYS A 33 -3.13 9.83 -17.62
CA LYS A 33 -1.81 10.39 -17.87
C LYS A 33 -1.60 11.57 -16.92
N LEU A 34 -0.49 11.58 -16.19
CA LEU A 34 -0.25 12.54 -15.10
C LEU A 34 0.75 13.64 -15.53
N MET A 35 1.98 13.29 -15.86
CA MET A 35 3.11 14.18 -16.15
C MET A 35 3.33 15.21 -15.03
N HIS A 36 3.25 14.74 -13.78
CA HIS A 36 3.31 15.56 -12.59
C HIS A 36 4.63 15.38 -11.84
N GLU A 37 5.39 16.47 -11.70
CA GLU A 37 6.69 16.47 -11.02
C GLU A 37 6.52 16.78 -9.53
N HIS A 38 7.22 16.02 -8.69
CA HIS A 38 7.38 16.31 -7.27
C HIS A 38 8.78 15.85 -6.80
N GLY A 39 9.60 16.82 -6.42
CA GLY A 39 10.99 16.57 -6.05
C GLY A 39 11.78 16.04 -7.25
N ASP A 40 12.39 14.87 -7.09
CA ASP A 40 13.17 14.15 -8.10
C ASP A 40 12.37 13.04 -8.83
N MET A 41 11.06 13.01 -8.63
CA MET A 41 10.15 12.06 -9.27
C MET A 41 9.25 12.76 -10.29
N LEU A 42 8.98 12.09 -11.41
CA LEU A 42 8.00 12.47 -12.40
C LEU A 42 6.97 11.36 -12.52
N ASP A 43 5.75 11.61 -12.02
CA ASP A 43 4.62 10.71 -12.20
C ASP A 43 4.15 10.75 -13.65
N LEU A 44 4.11 9.60 -14.30
CA LEU A 44 3.85 9.45 -15.74
C LEU A 44 2.40 9.06 -15.99
N TYR A 45 1.96 7.97 -15.40
CA TYR A 45 0.63 7.39 -15.57
C TYR A 45 0.12 6.77 -14.29
N SER A 46 -1.19 6.69 -14.13
CA SER A 46 -1.82 5.94 -13.04
C SER A 46 -3.00 5.12 -13.51
N TYR A 47 -3.28 4.07 -12.74
CA TYR A 47 -4.57 3.41 -12.66
C TYR A 47 -5.10 3.55 -11.23
N GLU A 48 -6.29 4.15 -11.08
CA GLU A 48 -6.88 4.42 -9.76
C GLU A 48 -8.28 3.82 -9.65
N ASN A 49 -8.54 3.12 -8.55
CA ASN A 49 -9.89 2.75 -8.10
C ASN A 49 -10.20 3.57 -6.83
N ALA A 50 -10.93 4.66 -7.01
CA ALA A 50 -11.27 5.58 -5.93
C ALA A 50 -12.17 4.93 -4.86
N ALA A 51 -13.09 4.01 -5.26
CA ALA A 51 -13.97 3.33 -4.33
C ALA A 51 -13.20 2.41 -3.38
N LEU A 52 -12.18 1.72 -3.87
CA LEU A 52 -11.29 0.86 -3.09
C LEU A 52 -10.14 1.65 -2.43
N ARG A 53 -9.96 2.92 -2.76
CA ARG A 53 -8.79 3.74 -2.38
C ARG A 53 -7.47 3.06 -2.72
N ARG A 54 -7.39 2.46 -3.92
CA ARG A 54 -6.23 1.74 -4.43
C ARG A 54 -5.77 2.32 -5.75
N SER A 55 -4.46 2.42 -5.94
CA SER A 55 -3.88 2.87 -7.20
C SER A 55 -2.51 2.27 -7.44
N ILE A 56 -2.14 2.19 -8.71
CA ILE A 56 -0.74 2.09 -9.14
C ILE A 56 -0.35 3.38 -9.84
N THR A 57 0.89 3.80 -9.65
CA THR A 57 1.46 4.95 -10.36
C THR A 57 2.80 4.55 -10.96
N ILE A 58 2.93 4.73 -12.26
CA ILE A 58 4.17 4.58 -12.99
C ILE A 58 4.89 5.93 -12.94
N TYR A 59 6.15 5.94 -12.53
CA TYR A 59 6.95 7.14 -12.39
C TYR A 59 8.41 6.94 -12.78
N TYR A 60 9.08 8.01 -13.16
CA TYR A 60 10.53 8.07 -13.31
C TYR A 60 11.16 8.73 -12.08
N HIS A 61 12.25 8.14 -11.58
CA HIS A 61 12.99 8.63 -10.42
C HIS A 61 14.35 9.14 -10.88
N ASP A 62 14.56 10.45 -10.88
CA ASP A 62 15.73 11.10 -11.45
C ASP A 62 17.02 10.78 -10.69
N GLU A 63 16.98 10.65 -9.35
CA GLU A 63 18.15 10.32 -8.54
C GLU A 63 18.73 8.93 -8.90
N THR A 64 17.86 7.93 -9.08
CA THR A 64 18.28 6.56 -9.41
C THR A 64 18.31 6.27 -10.90
N LYS A 65 17.75 7.18 -11.75
CA LYS A 65 17.63 7.03 -13.21
C LYS A 65 16.83 5.78 -13.60
N GLU A 66 15.69 5.55 -12.93
CA GLU A 66 14.89 4.34 -13.08
C GLU A 66 13.41 4.65 -13.28
N TYR A 67 12.76 3.84 -14.12
CA TYR A 67 11.31 3.70 -14.18
C TYR A 67 10.85 2.77 -13.07
N LYS A 68 9.81 3.16 -12.37
CA LYS A 68 9.30 2.43 -11.20
C LYS A 68 7.78 2.40 -11.21
N LEU A 69 7.23 1.43 -10.49
CA LEU A 69 5.82 1.37 -10.16
C LEU A 69 5.66 1.44 -8.64
N ARG A 70 4.85 2.38 -8.18
CA ARG A 70 4.39 2.41 -6.79
C ARG A 70 2.93 1.99 -6.71
N MET A 71 2.60 1.31 -5.63
CA MET A 71 1.27 0.86 -5.31
C MET A 71 0.79 1.60 -4.06
N ARG A 72 -0.46 2.04 -4.07
CA ARG A 72 -1.12 2.66 -2.93
C ARG A 72 -2.34 1.83 -2.52
N THR A 73 -2.48 1.61 -1.22
CA THR A 73 -3.66 1.02 -0.59
C THR A 73 -4.02 1.86 0.63
N GLY A 74 -5.12 2.58 0.56
CA GLY A 74 -5.51 3.56 1.57
C GLY A 74 -4.50 4.68 1.71
N LEU A 75 -3.89 4.81 2.90
CA LEU A 75 -2.83 5.78 3.20
C LEU A 75 -1.42 5.17 3.06
N THR A 76 -1.31 3.87 2.77
CA THR A 76 -0.03 3.20 2.62
C THR A 76 0.40 3.17 1.17
N GLU A 77 1.61 3.64 0.90
CA GLU A 77 2.21 3.68 -0.43
C GLU A 77 3.61 3.06 -0.39
N PHE A 78 3.97 2.30 -1.42
CA PHE A 78 5.28 1.67 -1.53
C PHE A 78 5.66 1.37 -2.98
N CYS A 79 6.98 1.44 -3.27
CA CYS A 79 7.53 1.03 -4.55
C CYS A 79 7.56 -0.49 -4.66
N VAL A 80 7.09 -1.04 -5.76
CA VAL A 80 7.09 -2.50 -6.01
C VAL A 80 8.42 -2.88 -6.66
N ILE A 81 9.26 -3.63 -5.92
CA ILE A 81 10.67 -3.92 -6.30
C ILE A 81 10.77 -4.61 -7.67
N GLU A 82 9.83 -5.47 -8.00
CA GLU A 82 9.78 -6.19 -9.27
C GLU A 82 9.56 -5.28 -10.49
N TYR A 83 9.23 -4.00 -10.26
CA TYR A 83 8.99 -3.00 -11.31
C TYR A 83 10.00 -1.83 -11.22
N ILE A 84 11.28 -2.14 -11.00
CA ILE A 84 12.37 -1.15 -10.98
C ILE A 84 13.31 -1.45 -12.15
N TYR A 85 13.37 -0.56 -13.14
CA TYR A 85 14.17 -0.74 -14.35
C TYR A 85 14.78 0.58 -14.83
N ALA A 86 16.05 0.51 -15.28
CA ALA A 86 16.74 1.67 -15.82
C ALA A 86 16.32 2.00 -17.28
N LYS A 87 15.77 1.02 -18.01
CA LYS A 87 15.38 1.20 -19.41
C LYS A 87 13.88 1.03 -19.58
N LEU A 88 13.27 1.93 -20.37
CA LEU A 88 11.84 1.91 -20.63
C LEU A 88 11.37 0.60 -21.28
N ASN A 89 12.14 0.03 -22.21
CA ASN A 89 11.76 -1.22 -22.88
C ASN A 89 11.71 -2.41 -21.91
N ASP A 90 12.70 -2.52 -21.00
CA ASP A 90 12.71 -3.59 -20.01
C ASP A 90 11.55 -3.42 -19.00
N PHE A 91 11.21 -2.16 -18.69
CA PHE A 91 10.06 -1.81 -17.85
C PHE A 91 8.73 -2.12 -18.55
N GLU A 92 8.61 -1.83 -19.85
CA GLU A 92 7.45 -2.22 -20.66
C GLU A 92 7.23 -3.73 -20.65
N ASP A 93 8.30 -4.51 -20.84
CA ASP A 93 8.24 -5.97 -20.82
C ASP A 93 7.63 -6.55 -19.54
N ILE A 94 7.95 -5.97 -18.38
CA ILE A 94 7.39 -6.43 -17.12
C ILE A 94 5.95 -5.95 -16.92
N LEU A 95 5.62 -4.74 -17.38
CA LEU A 95 4.25 -4.25 -17.38
C LEU A 95 3.33 -5.14 -18.21
N GLN A 96 3.73 -5.46 -19.44
CA GLN A 96 2.98 -6.37 -20.33
C GLN A 96 2.70 -7.73 -19.67
N LYS A 97 3.68 -8.26 -18.95
CA LYS A 97 3.58 -9.59 -18.33
C LYS A 97 2.76 -9.61 -17.02
N ARG A 98 2.72 -8.51 -16.26
CA ARG A 98 2.27 -8.57 -14.86
C ARG A 98 1.29 -7.49 -14.44
N CYS A 99 1.14 -6.38 -15.19
CA CYS A 99 0.33 -5.25 -14.76
C CYS A 99 -1.15 -5.64 -14.58
N GLU A 100 -1.70 -6.41 -15.51
CA GLU A 100 -3.08 -6.90 -15.41
C GLU A 100 -3.32 -7.73 -14.15
N ASN A 101 -2.46 -8.71 -13.89
CA ASN A 101 -2.58 -9.55 -12.70
C ASN A 101 -2.43 -8.74 -11.39
N LEU A 102 -1.61 -7.69 -11.41
CA LEU A 102 -1.50 -6.77 -10.28
C LEU A 102 -2.81 -6.03 -10.04
N LEU A 103 -3.44 -5.48 -11.08
CA LEU A 103 -4.73 -4.79 -10.97
C LEU A 103 -5.84 -5.74 -10.50
N ILE A 104 -5.89 -6.97 -11.02
CA ILE A 104 -6.83 -8.01 -10.56
C ILE A 104 -6.65 -8.28 -9.06
N ALA A 105 -5.40 -8.50 -8.62
CA ALA A 105 -5.09 -8.75 -7.22
C ALA A 105 -5.42 -7.55 -6.31
N MET A 106 -5.31 -6.33 -6.84
CA MET A 106 -5.72 -5.12 -6.13
C MET A 106 -7.24 -4.91 -6.14
N ALA A 107 -7.95 -5.36 -7.18
CA ALA A 107 -9.41 -5.22 -7.28
C ALA A 107 -10.14 -6.20 -6.35
N GLN A 108 -9.64 -7.43 -6.25
CA GLN A 108 -10.35 -8.53 -5.60
C GLN A 108 -9.43 -9.30 -4.66
N PHE A 109 -9.93 -9.55 -3.44
CA PHE A 109 -9.28 -10.46 -2.52
C PHE A 109 -9.45 -11.91 -3.03
N ASN A 110 -8.33 -12.64 -3.11
CA ASN A 110 -8.35 -14.08 -3.36
C ASN A 110 -7.47 -14.79 -2.31
N ALA A 111 -8.09 -15.59 -1.45
CA ALA A 111 -7.40 -16.33 -0.41
C ALA A 111 -6.37 -17.34 -0.95
N GLU A 112 -6.54 -17.85 -2.17
CA GLU A 112 -5.60 -18.78 -2.81
C GLU A 112 -4.25 -18.11 -3.15
N HIS A 113 -4.23 -16.78 -3.29
CA HIS A 113 -3.01 -16.00 -3.55
C HIS A 113 -2.25 -15.64 -2.27
N ILE A 114 -2.80 -15.98 -1.10
CA ILE A 114 -2.15 -15.78 0.20
C ILE A 114 -1.16 -16.90 0.44
N THR A 115 0.04 -16.57 0.95
CA THR A 115 1.08 -17.58 1.23
C THR A 115 0.64 -18.55 2.31
N SER A 116 1.13 -19.82 2.24
CA SER A 116 0.82 -20.88 3.21
C SER A 116 1.12 -20.45 4.64
N ILE A 117 2.21 -19.72 4.88
CA ILE A 117 2.60 -19.25 6.21
C ILE A 117 1.50 -18.38 6.85
N VAL A 118 0.85 -17.47 6.07
CA VAL A 118 -0.26 -16.66 6.57
C VAL A 118 -1.49 -17.53 6.87
N HIS A 119 -1.74 -18.57 6.07
CA HIS A 119 -2.78 -19.56 6.37
C HIS A 119 -2.48 -20.34 7.66
N ASP A 120 -1.23 -20.77 7.87
CA ASP A 120 -0.80 -21.51 9.07
C ASP A 120 -0.97 -20.67 10.35
N LYS A 121 -0.77 -19.36 10.27
CA LYS A 121 -1.06 -18.41 11.37
C LYS A 121 -2.54 -18.24 11.67
N LYS A 122 -3.46 -18.78 10.85
CA LYS A 122 -4.93 -18.74 11.01
C LYS A 122 -5.53 -17.33 11.11
N ILE A 123 -4.87 -16.35 10.52
CA ILE A 123 -5.25 -14.93 10.58
C ILE A 123 -6.65 -14.72 10.02
N MET A 124 -6.95 -15.32 8.85
CA MET A 124 -8.23 -15.16 8.17
C MET A 124 -9.40 -15.91 8.85
N GLN A 125 -9.10 -16.84 9.77
CA GLN A 125 -10.09 -17.57 10.55
C GLN A 125 -10.30 -16.97 11.96
N TRP A 126 -9.59 -15.90 12.29
CA TRP A 126 -9.70 -15.24 13.57
C TRP A 126 -11.06 -14.53 13.71
N ASP A 127 -11.80 -14.80 14.79
CA ASP A 127 -13.02 -14.06 15.16
C ASP A 127 -12.61 -12.72 15.79
N TYR A 128 -12.24 -11.77 14.94
CA TYR A 128 -11.67 -10.49 15.35
C TYR A 128 -12.70 -9.43 15.74
N HIS A 129 -13.96 -9.57 15.35
CA HIS A 129 -14.97 -8.49 15.43
C HIS A 129 -15.18 -7.88 16.82
N LYS A 130 -14.98 -8.68 17.88
CA LYS A 130 -15.09 -8.19 19.27
C LYS A 130 -13.92 -7.31 19.68
N LEU A 131 -12.74 -7.60 19.16
CA LEU A 131 -11.50 -6.93 19.52
C LEU A 131 -11.13 -5.82 18.53
N VAL A 132 -11.45 -6.01 17.26
CA VAL A 132 -11.18 -5.09 16.17
C VAL A 132 -12.54 -4.68 15.54
N PRO A 133 -13.29 -3.76 16.17
CA PRO A 133 -14.59 -3.30 15.67
C PRO A 133 -14.44 -2.47 14.38
N GLU A 134 -15.54 -2.27 13.64
CA GLU A 134 -15.55 -1.48 12.39
C GLU A 134 -15.07 -0.03 12.58
N THR A 135 -15.26 0.54 13.76
CA THR A 135 -14.78 1.89 14.10
C THR A 135 -14.20 1.91 15.51
N LEU A 136 -13.09 2.61 15.70
CA LEU A 136 -12.45 2.79 17.00
C LEU A 136 -11.82 4.18 17.09
N GLU A 137 -12.20 4.97 18.11
CA GLU A 137 -11.69 6.34 18.36
C GLU A 137 -11.74 7.26 17.11
N GLY A 138 -12.78 7.10 16.27
CA GLY A 138 -12.98 7.87 15.05
C GLY A 138 -12.13 7.43 13.86
N PHE A 139 -11.41 6.32 13.95
CA PHE A 139 -10.80 5.62 12.81
C PHE A 139 -11.75 4.53 12.31
N SER A 140 -11.78 4.32 11.01
CA SER A 140 -12.55 3.23 10.38
C SER A 140 -11.63 2.07 10.03
N LEU A 141 -12.10 0.83 10.25
CA LEU A 141 -11.41 -0.37 9.81
C LEU A 141 -11.46 -0.46 8.29
N PHE A 142 -10.34 -0.11 7.65
CA PHE A 142 -10.22 -0.06 6.19
C PHE A 142 -9.79 -1.40 5.59
N ILE A 143 -8.87 -2.09 6.25
CA ILE A 143 -8.47 -3.46 5.95
C ILE A 143 -8.78 -4.31 7.18
N SER A 144 -9.33 -5.49 6.97
CA SER A 144 -9.75 -6.42 8.04
C SER A 144 -8.98 -7.74 7.98
N PRO A 145 -8.82 -8.45 9.11
CA PRO A 145 -8.03 -9.68 9.19
C PRO A 145 -8.50 -10.82 8.28
N ASP A 146 -9.76 -10.86 7.90
CA ASP A 146 -10.32 -11.85 6.98
C ASP A 146 -9.89 -11.61 5.51
N LYS A 147 -9.40 -10.42 5.18
CA LYS A 147 -8.95 -10.02 3.84
C LYS A 147 -7.61 -9.27 3.89
N PRO A 148 -6.54 -9.90 4.39
CA PRO A 148 -5.23 -9.26 4.49
C PRO A 148 -4.72 -8.85 3.12
N VAL A 149 -4.02 -7.72 3.06
CA VAL A 149 -3.49 -7.17 1.82
C VAL A 149 -1.98 -7.37 1.78
N ARG A 150 -1.47 -7.95 0.69
CA ARG A 150 -0.03 -8.11 0.49
C ARG A 150 0.62 -6.74 0.30
N GLY A 151 1.65 -6.46 1.10
CA GLY A 151 2.55 -5.32 0.99
C GLY A 151 3.89 -5.70 0.37
N ILE A 152 4.93 -4.94 0.70
CA ILE A 152 6.31 -5.18 0.24
C ILE A 152 7.10 -6.07 1.22
N ASN A 153 8.24 -6.59 0.74
CA ASN A 153 9.22 -7.30 1.56
C ASN A 153 8.62 -8.45 2.39
N GLY A 154 7.66 -9.17 1.79
CA GLY A 154 6.98 -10.28 2.47
C GLY A 154 6.01 -9.85 3.57
N SER A 155 5.65 -8.58 3.67
CA SER A 155 4.67 -8.11 4.64
C SER A 155 3.24 -8.23 4.10
N TYR A 156 2.31 -8.50 5.01
CA TYR A 156 0.87 -8.42 4.81
C TYR A 156 0.30 -7.41 5.79
N ILE A 157 -0.57 -6.52 5.32
CA ILE A 157 -1.40 -5.69 6.18
C ILE A 157 -2.52 -6.59 6.69
N ILE A 158 -2.54 -6.83 8.00
CA ILE A 158 -3.54 -7.69 8.65
C ILE A 158 -4.79 -6.89 8.94
N PHE A 159 -4.62 -5.71 9.54
CA PHE A 159 -5.69 -4.72 9.59
C PHE A 159 -5.12 -3.29 9.56
N ASP A 160 -5.95 -2.37 9.09
CA ASP A 160 -5.64 -0.94 8.99
C ASP A 160 -6.84 -0.13 9.50
N TYR A 161 -6.64 0.58 10.59
CA TYR A 161 -7.55 1.62 11.06
C TYR A 161 -7.15 2.96 10.46
N SER A 162 -7.97 3.51 9.58
CA SER A 162 -7.67 4.75 8.85
C SER A 162 -8.59 5.90 9.23
N ASP A 163 -8.00 7.08 9.44
CA ASP A 163 -8.63 8.40 9.48
C ASP A 163 -8.16 9.19 8.25
N PHE A 164 -8.85 8.98 7.11
CA PHE A 164 -8.49 9.59 5.83
C PHE A 164 -8.46 11.12 5.85
N PRO A 165 -9.43 11.83 6.48
CA PRO A 165 -9.39 13.28 6.56
C PRO A 165 -8.15 13.84 7.24
N ASN A 166 -7.60 13.13 8.21
CA ASN A 166 -6.39 13.52 8.94
C ASN A 166 -5.12 12.81 8.45
N GLN A 167 -5.19 12.04 7.35
CA GLN A 167 -4.06 11.29 6.79
C GLN A 167 -3.30 10.49 7.87
N SER A 168 -4.06 9.83 8.74
CA SER A 168 -3.54 9.13 9.91
C SER A 168 -4.10 7.73 9.98
N ASN A 169 -3.27 6.75 10.35
CA ASN A 169 -3.72 5.38 10.51
C ASN A 169 -2.89 4.60 11.55
N PHE A 170 -3.43 3.45 11.93
CA PHE A 170 -2.74 2.42 12.71
C PHE A 170 -2.87 1.09 11.97
N ILE A 171 -1.73 0.45 11.72
CA ILE A 171 -1.65 -0.77 10.93
C ILE A 171 -0.99 -1.87 11.75
N ILE A 172 -1.53 -3.07 11.69
CA ILE A 172 -0.82 -4.29 12.06
C ILE A 172 -0.41 -5.03 10.80
N TYR A 173 0.87 -5.32 10.71
CA TYR A 173 1.50 -6.13 9.67
C TYR A 173 1.85 -7.52 10.20
N TYR A 174 1.96 -8.47 9.29
CA TYR A 174 2.68 -9.72 9.47
C TYR A 174 3.76 -9.84 8.39
N ASN A 175 5.01 -10.06 8.77
CA ASN A 175 6.12 -10.25 7.84
C ASN A 175 6.53 -11.72 7.77
N VAL A 176 6.39 -12.35 6.60
CA VAL A 176 6.64 -13.78 6.40
C VAL A 176 8.13 -14.16 6.52
N PHE A 177 9.04 -13.20 6.24
CA PHE A 177 10.49 -13.48 6.32
C PHE A 177 11.02 -13.40 7.75
N ARG A 178 10.39 -12.58 8.60
CA ARG A 178 10.73 -12.42 10.01
C ARG A 178 9.88 -13.29 10.93
N ASP A 179 8.80 -13.88 10.37
CA ASP A 179 7.77 -14.61 11.11
C ASP A 179 7.25 -13.81 12.31
N GLU A 180 6.86 -12.55 12.06
CA GLU A 180 6.57 -11.59 13.12
C GLU A 180 5.42 -10.66 12.73
N PHE A 181 4.51 -10.44 13.67
CA PHE A 181 3.56 -9.33 13.66
C PHE A 181 4.22 -8.08 14.23
N PHE A 182 3.93 -6.91 13.66
CA PHE A 182 4.40 -5.63 14.19
C PHE A 182 3.40 -4.50 13.89
N GLY A 183 3.47 -3.42 14.67
CA GLY A 183 2.60 -2.27 14.57
C GLY A 183 3.30 -1.05 13.97
N GLU A 184 2.59 -0.30 13.14
CA GLU A 184 3.00 1.01 12.65
C GLU A 184 1.83 1.99 12.79
N SER A 185 2.11 3.17 13.33
CA SER A 185 1.17 4.29 13.35
C SER A 185 1.65 5.38 12.39
N ARG A 186 0.72 6.10 11.77
CA ARG A 186 1.02 7.31 11.00
C ARG A 186 0.14 8.43 11.49
N ILE A 187 0.75 9.58 11.78
CA ILE A 187 0.05 10.81 12.12
C ILE A 187 0.43 11.86 11.07
N PHE A 188 -0.59 12.40 10.38
CA PHE A 188 -0.39 13.32 9.25
C PHE A 188 0.60 12.76 8.22
N ASN A 189 0.47 11.48 7.90
CA ASN A 189 1.32 10.71 6.98
C ASN A 189 2.79 10.51 7.43
N ILE A 190 3.12 10.83 8.69
CA ILE A 190 4.46 10.59 9.26
C ILE A 190 4.44 9.25 9.99
N PRO A 191 5.23 8.24 9.55
CA PRO A 191 5.22 6.91 10.15
C PRO A 191 5.99 6.85 11.48
N GLU A 192 5.46 6.07 12.42
CA GLU A 192 6.09 5.74 13.70
C GLU A 192 5.93 4.24 13.96
N VAL A 193 7.03 3.53 14.13
CA VAL A 193 7.02 2.10 14.50
C VAL A 193 6.61 1.95 15.97
N SER A 194 5.72 0.99 16.25
CA SER A 194 5.30 0.65 17.61
C SER A 194 5.66 -0.79 17.94
N TYR A 195 6.62 -0.99 18.82
CA TYR A 195 7.01 -2.31 19.33
C TYR A 195 6.00 -2.90 20.34
N ALA A 196 4.94 -2.16 20.67
CA ALA A 196 3.95 -2.59 21.65
C ALA A 196 3.13 -3.81 21.22
N PHE A 197 3.10 -4.10 19.93
CA PHE A 197 2.31 -5.15 19.29
C PHE A 197 3.14 -6.23 18.62
N ASP A 198 4.48 -6.19 18.73
CA ASP A 198 5.35 -7.21 18.15
C ASP A 198 5.03 -8.59 18.74
N ALA A 199 4.79 -9.58 17.89
CA ALA A 199 4.39 -10.92 18.30
C ALA A 199 4.77 -11.93 17.22
N HIS A 200 5.12 -13.17 17.63
CA HIS A 200 5.37 -14.25 16.69
C HIS A 200 4.12 -15.09 16.41
N GLU A 201 3.22 -15.17 17.37
CA GLU A 201 2.00 -15.96 17.26
C GLU A 201 0.74 -15.07 17.32
N LEU A 202 -0.31 -15.49 16.59
CA LEU A 202 -1.59 -14.76 16.57
C LEU A 202 -2.18 -14.60 17.99
N GLN A 203 -2.09 -15.63 18.84
CA GLN A 203 -2.63 -15.57 20.20
C GLN A 203 -1.87 -14.55 21.07
N GLU A 204 -0.56 -14.42 20.87
CA GLU A 204 0.23 -13.38 21.53
C GLU A 204 -0.18 -11.98 21.08
N LEU A 205 -0.38 -11.78 19.76
CA LEU A 205 -0.89 -10.52 19.22
C LEU A 205 -2.27 -10.19 19.81
N ILE A 206 -3.21 -11.16 19.85
CA ILE A 206 -4.55 -11.00 20.42
C ILE A 206 -4.45 -10.49 21.85
N GLY A 207 -3.66 -11.14 22.70
CA GLY A 207 -3.48 -10.70 24.09
C GLY A 207 -2.90 -9.28 24.21
N LYS A 208 -1.99 -8.88 23.32
CA LYS A 208 -1.45 -7.51 23.28
C LYS A 208 -2.49 -6.49 22.81
N LEU A 209 -3.32 -6.85 21.84
CA LEU A 209 -4.42 -6.00 21.36
C LEU A 209 -5.49 -5.82 22.45
N GLU A 210 -5.90 -6.88 23.16
CA GLU A 210 -6.84 -6.80 24.29
C GLU A 210 -6.39 -5.80 25.36
N LEU A 211 -5.11 -5.77 25.65
CA LEU A 211 -4.54 -4.91 26.68
C LEU A 211 -4.31 -3.47 26.24
N LYS A 212 -3.98 -3.24 24.97
CA LYS A 212 -3.36 -1.97 24.54
C LYS A 212 -4.08 -1.27 23.40
N LEU A 213 -4.89 -1.96 22.59
CA LEU A 213 -5.42 -1.37 21.35
C LEU A 213 -6.21 -0.08 21.61
N VAL A 214 -7.17 -0.12 22.54
CA VAL A 214 -8.03 1.04 22.83
C VAL A 214 -7.20 2.22 23.31
N SER A 215 -6.32 2.03 24.31
CA SER A 215 -5.48 3.11 24.84
C SER A 215 -4.50 3.66 23.81
N HIS A 216 -3.99 2.81 22.90
CA HIS A 216 -3.14 3.22 21.79
C HIS A 216 -3.91 4.12 20.81
N MET A 217 -5.11 3.71 20.41
CA MET A 217 -5.95 4.48 19.48
C MET A 217 -6.42 5.81 20.09
N GLN A 218 -6.73 5.84 21.40
CA GLN A 218 -7.00 7.08 22.14
C GLN A 218 -5.81 8.04 22.11
N SER A 219 -4.61 7.54 22.37
CA SER A 219 -3.38 8.34 22.30
C SER A 219 -3.15 8.92 20.91
N LEU A 220 -3.38 8.14 19.85
CA LEU A 220 -3.29 8.64 18.46
C LEU A 220 -4.32 9.74 18.21
N ARG A 221 -5.58 9.56 18.65
CA ARG A 221 -6.64 10.57 18.51
C ARG A 221 -6.30 11.86 19.24
N GLU A 222 -5.79 11.79 20.45
CA GLU A 222 -5.35 12.96 21.20
C GLU A 222 -4.22 13.72 20.50
N ARG A 223 -3.25 13.00 19.95
CA ARG A 223 -2.12 13.60 19.21
C ARG A 223 -2.58 14.30 17.93
N ILE A 224 -3.50 13.69 17.16
CA ILE A 224 -4.11 14.30 15.98
C ILE A 224 -4.86 15.59 16.38
N ASN A 225 -5.61 15.56 17.47
CA ASN A 225 -6.36 16.74 17.93
C ASN A 225 -5.46 17.88 18.42
N LYS A 226 -4.27 17.57 18.96
CA LYS A 226 -3.29 18.56 19.39
C LYS A 226 -2.46 19.13 18.23
N GLY A 227 -2.36 18.42 17.10
CA GLY A 227 -1.62 18.85 15.92
C GLY A 227 -2.45 19.70 14.95
N LYS A 228 -3.72 19.93 15.25
CA LYS A 228 -4.63 20.87 14.56
C LYS A 228 -4.56 22.23 15.22
#